data_94bb9a60e921eb64a9428352ec99fb3f
#
_entry.id   94bb9a60e921eb64a9428352ec99fb3f
#
_cell.length_a   1.000
_cell.length_b   1.000
_cell.length_c   1.000
_cell.angle_alpha   90.00
_cell.angle_beta   90.00
_cell.angle_gamma   90.00
#
_symmetry.space_group_name_H-M   'P 1'
#
loop_
_entity.id
_entity.type
_entity.pdbx_description
1 polymer ?
#
loop_
_entity_poly.entity_id
_entity_poly.type
_entity_poly.pdbx_seq_one_letter_code
_entity_poly.pdbx_strand_id
1 'polypeptide(L)'
;MKVPSWKTITGLAAAAILALAIGTAPSQAATPVQSTKVSAGLSASDLSKLPLTDRHLTERERANLAVVLQAYHDGEGDSLDPQGFMDLFAADGVLNGIGGVEGQTSLRGTQLSGLIVFLSQFLPDIHRELKQITVSGDVVSIELSIQGTFLGPFQTPAGVIRPTGAKIDFPTADFWYLRNGKIEKFDCHIAFATLFGQLGILPDYASAVAASAPGGN
;
A
#
# COMPACT_ATOMS: atom_id res chain seq x y z
N MET A 1 -25.11 42.48 0.67
CA MET A 1 -23.91 41.65 0.74
C MET A 1 -24.16 40.42 -0.11
N LYS A 2 -23.52 40.30 -1.30
CA LYS A 2 -23.62 39.13 -2.18
C LYS A 2 -22.42 38.25 -1.87
N VAL A 3 -22.70 36.99 -1.50
CA VAL A 3 -21.68 35.96 -1.30
C VAL A 3 -21.14 35.57 -2.69
N PRO A 4 -19.81 35.58 -2.92
CA PRO A 4 -19.27 35.13 -4.20
C PRO A 4 -19.42 33.62 -4.34
N SER A 5 -19.93 33.17 -5.50
CA SER A 5 -20.00 31.77 -5.87
C SER A 5 -18.61 31.19 -6.06
N TRP A 6 -18.29 30.16 -5.35
CA TRP A 6 -17.08 29.36 -5.58
C TRP A 6 -17.23 28.66 -6.93
N LYS A 7 -16.49 29.13 -7.91
CA LYS A 7 -16.30 28.40 -9.15
C LYS A 7 -15.47 27.16 -8.83
N THR A 8 -16.04 26.01 -9.18
CA THR A 8 -15.44 24.69 -9.16
C THR A 8 -14.08 24.74 -9.85
N ILE A 9 -13.01 24.67 -9.08
CA ILE A 9 -11.68 24.33 -9.59
C ILE A 9 -11.69 22.81 -9.74
N THR A 10 -11.98 22.34 -10.94
CA THR A 10 -11.75 20.97 -11.35
C THR A 10 -10.23 20.75 -11.45
N GLY A 11 -9.61 20.45 -10.31
CA GLY A 11 -8.20 20.06 -10.22
C GLY A 11 -8.09 18.54 -10.25
N LEU A 12 -7.94 17.96 -11.43
CA LEU A 12 -7.43 16.59 -11.64
C LEU A 12 -5.96 16.55 -11.18
N ALA A 13 -5.69 16.17 -9.96
CA ALA A 13 -4.29 16.14 -9.54
C ALA A 13 -3.87 15.06 -8.53
N ALA A 14 -4.67 14.04 -8.26
CA ALA A 14 -4.21 13.03 -7.31
C ALA A 14 -4.64 11.58 -7.59
N ALA A 15 -5.34 11.32 -8.70
CA ALA A 15 -5.63 9.95 -9.15
C ALA A 15 -4.39 9.21 -9.70
N ALA A 16 -3.25 9.87 -9.76
CA ALA A 16 -2.11 9.38 -10.54
C ALA A 16 -1.17 8.44 -9.81
N ILE A 17 -1.34 8.19 -8.51
CA ILE A 17 -0.54 7.15 -7.86
C ILE A 17 -0.99 5.75 -8.32
N LEU A 18 -2.17 5.65 -8.95
CA LEU A 18 -2.74 4.35 -9.29
C LEU A 18 -3.36 4.24 -10.70
N ALA A 19 -3.33 5.29 -11.50
CA ALA A 19 -3.85 5.25 -12.85
C ALA A 19 -2.70 5.30 -13.89
N LEU A 20 -1.69 4.41 -13.76
CA LEU A 20 -0.65 4.34 -14.76
C LEU A 20 -0.77 3.12 -15.65
N ALA A 21 -1.13 3.45 -16.88
CA ALA A 21 -0.78 2.77 -18.13
C ALA A 21 -0.81 1.23 -18.07
N ILE A 22 -2.00 0.68 -18.27
CA ILE A 22 -2.09 -0.65 -18.89
C ILE A 22 -1.66 -0.47 -20.36
N GLY A 23 -0.35 -0.50 -20.60
CA GLY A 23 0.19 -0.79 -21.89
C GLY A 23 -0.17 -2.25 -22.21
N THR A 24 -0.98 -2.47 -23.24
CA THR A 24 -1.31 -3.81 -23.75
C THR A 24 -0.05 -4.46 -24.31
N ALA A 25 0.59 -5.31 -23.50
CA ALA A 25 1.56 -6.28 -23.98
C ALA A 25 0.80 -7.55 -24.42
N PRO A 26 1.23 -8.23 -25.50
CA PRO A 26 0.53 -9.42 -26.00
C PRO A 26 0.60 -10.56 -24.98
N SER A 27 -0.57 -11.14 -24.72
CA SER A 27 -0.76 -12.33 -23.89
C SER A 27 0.04 -13.50 -24.44
N GLN A 28 1.07 -13.95 -23.71
CA GLN A 28 1.57 -15.31 -23.79
C GLN A 28 0.86 -16.14 -22.72
N ALA A 29 0.18 -17.17 -23.16
CA ALA A 29 -0.49 -18.13 -22.28
C ALA A 29 0.55 -18.79 -21.36
N ALA A 30 0.53 -18.43 -20.08
CA ALA A 30 1.29 -19.09 -19.05
C ALA A 30 0.54 -20.36 -18.59
N THR A 31 1.23 -21.49 -18.62
CA THR A 31 0.82 -22.77 -18.04
C THR A 31 0.50 -22.57 -16.55
N PRO A 32 -0.56 -23.18 -16.00
CA PRO A 32 -0.90 -22.99 -14.59
C PRO A 32 0.18 -23.67 -13.71
N VAL A 33 1.01 -22.87 -13.09
CA VAL A 33 1.83 -23.33 -11.97
C VAL A 33 0.91 -23.45 -10.76
N GLN A 34 0.71 -24.69 -10.30
CA GLN A 34 -0.06 -24.96 -9.09
C GLN A 34 0.62 -24.27 -7.89
N SER A 35 -0.04 -23.24 -7.38
CA SER A 35 0.35 -22.58 -6.13
C SER A 35 0.00 -23.51 -4.95
N THR A 36 0.96 -24.35 -4.55
CA THR A 36 0.90 -25.18 -3.34
C THR A 36 1.84 -24.60 -2.27
N LYS A 37 1.57 -23.40 -1.73
CA LYS A 37 2.40 -22.83 -0.67
C LYS A 37 1.68 -22.02 0.40
N VAL A 38 0.42 -22.28 0.71
CA VAL A 38 -0.20 -21.71 1.91
C VAL A 38 -0.84 -22.85 2.70
N SER A 39 -0.06 -23.67 3.39
CA SER A 39 -0.60 -24.69 4.30
C SER A 39 0.34 -25.14 5.42
N ALA A 40 1.40 -24.41 5.73
CA ALA A 40 2.13 -24.62 6.96
C ALA A 40 1.70 -23.50 7.94
N GLY A 41 0.75 -23.78 8.82
CA GLY A 41 0.33 -22.84 9.85
C GLY A 41 1.54 -22.36 10.67
N LEU A 42 1.54 -21.09 11.08
CA LEU A 42 2.59 -20.50 11.90
C LEU A 42 2.83 -21.36 13.16
N SER A 43 4.08 -21.75 13.38
CA SER A 43 4.49 -22.48 14.58
C SER A 43 4.52 -21.54 15.80
N ALA A 44 4.52 -22.10 17.00
CA ALA A 44 4.69 -21.32 18.24
C ALA A 44 6.02 -20.54 18.24
N SER A 45 7.08 -21.08 17.61
CA SER A 45 8.36 -20.40 17.50
C SER A 45 8.31 -19.21 16.53
N ASP A 46 7.49 -19.26 15.46
CA ASP A 46 7.30 -18.14 14.56
C ASP A 46 6.49 -17.03 15.24
N LEU A 47 5.41 -17.37 15.93
CA LEU A 47 4.60 -16.43 16.71
C LEU A 47 5.41 -15.72 17.79
N SER A 48 6.41 -16.40 18.39
CA SER A 48 7.26 -15.80 19.44
C SER A 48 8.12 -14.63 18.95
N LYS A 49 8.40 -14.57 17.64
CA LYS A 49 9.23 -13.53 17.01
C LYS A 49 8.41 -12.33 16.52
N LEU A 50 7.09 -12.47 16.47
CA LEU A 50 6.20 -11.42 15.99
C LEU A 50 5.81 -10.46 17.13
N PRO A 51 5.60 -9.16 16.83
CA PRO A 51 5.14 -8.16 17.81
C PRO A 51 3.63 -8.27 18.08
N LEU A 52 3.16 -9.46 18.47
CA LEU A 52 1.75 -9.75 18.74
C LEU A 52 1.29 -9.14 20.07
N THR A 53 0.12 -8.51 20.05
CA THR A 53 -0.56 -8.01 21.27
C THR A 53 -1.12 -9.16 22.11
N ASP A 54 -1.62 -10.23 21.49
CA ASP A 54 -2.02 -11.48 22.12
C ASP A 54 -1.39 -12.66 21.38
N ARG A 55 -0.85 -13.61 22.13
CA ARG A 55 -0.21 -14.82 21.61
C ARG A 55 -1.12 -16.05 21.62
N HIS A 56 -2.32 -15.94 22.23
CA HIS A 56 -3.29 -17.02 22.35
C HIS A 56 -4.26 -17.01 21.17
N LEU A 57 -3.72 -17.20 19.97
CA LEU A 57 -4.51 -17.23 18.76
C LEU A 57 -5.19 -18.60 18.57
N THR A 58 -6.44 -18.60 18.13
CA THR A 58 -7.13 -19.78 17.62
C THR A 58 -6.47 -20.28 16.34
N GLU A 59 -6.79 -21.48 15.90
CA GLU A 59 -6.28 -22.03 14.64
C GLU A 59 -6.65 -21.16 13.44
N ARG A 60 -7.90 -20.65 13.40
CA ARG A 60 -8.37 -19.73 12.35
C ARG A 60 -7.59 -18.42 12.34
N GLU A 61 -7.34 -17.83 13.49
CA GLU A 61 -6.59 -16.59 13.61
C GLU A 61 -5.14 -16.76 13.18
N ARG A 62 -4.50 -17.88 13.52
CA ARG A 62 -3.17 -18.22 13.01
C ARG A 62 -3.14 -18.37 11.49
N ALA A 63 -4.15 -19.03 10.92
CA ALA A 63 -4.27 -19.18 9.48
C ALA A 63 -4.47 -17.82 8.78
N ASN A 64 -5.32 -16.96 9.32
CA ASN A 64 -5.54 -15.60 8.81
C ASN A 64 -4.26 -14.76 8.89
N LEU A 65 -3.54 -14.81 10.02
CA LEU A 65 -2.25 -14.12 10.17
C LEU A 65 -1.23 -14.63 9.15
N ALA A 66 -1.16 -15.94 8.88
CA ALA A 66 -0.24 -16.50 7.90
C ALA A 66 -0.50 -15.95 6.49
N VAL A 67 -1.77 -15.80 6.08
CA VAL A 67 -2.14 -15.18 4.79
C VAL A 67 -1.65 -13.73 4.72
N VAL A 68 -1.82 -12.95 5.78
CA VAL A 68 -1.38 -11.55 5.82
C VAL A 68 0.14 -11.43 5.78
N LEU A 69 0.86 -12.27 6.53
CA LEU A 69 2.33 -12.28 6.48
C LEU A 69 2.86 -12.72 5.12
N GLN A 70 2.17 -13.63 4.43
CA GLN A 70 2.50 -13.98 3.05
C GLN A 70 2.30 -12.79 2.11
N ALA A 71 1.22 -12.00 2.29
CA ALA A 71 1.00 -10.80 1.49
C ALA A 71 2.12 -9.76 1.66
N TYR A 72 2.64 -9.58 2.87
CA TYR A 72 3.81 -8.72 3.06
C TYR A 72 5.05 -9.32 2.42
N HIS A 73 5.31 -10.63 2.59
CA HIS A 73 6.45 -11.30 1.96
C HIS A 73 6.43 -11.13 0.44
N ASP A 74 5.28 -11.32 -0.21
CA ASP A 74 5.13 -11.18 -1.66
C ASP A 74 5.28 -9.73 -2.15
N GLY A 75 5.17 -8.76 -1.23
CA GLY A 75 5.35 -7.32 -1.49
C GLY A 75 6.71 -6.77 -1.08
N GLU A 76 7.63 -7.55 -0.48
CA GLU A 76 8.97 -7.11 -0.12
C GLU A 76 9.90 -7.04 -1.34
N GLY A 77 10.91 -6.16 -1.30
CA GLY A 77 11.78 -5.93 -2.45
C GLY A 77 12.60 -7.15 -2.87
N ASP A 78 12.99 -7.99 -1.93
CA ASP A 78 13.86 -9.16 -2.15
C ASP A 78 13.08 -10.47 -2.42
N SER A 79 11.77 -10.49 -2.17
CA SER A 79 10.92 -11.67 -2.35
C SER A 79 9.67 -11.41 -3.22
N LEU A 80 9.74 -10.40 -4.06
CA LEU A 80 8.65 -9.87 -4.85
C LEU A 80 7.91 -10.94 -5.66
N ASP A 81 6.62 -11.15 -5.36
CA ASP A 81 5.71 -12.01 -6.11
C ASP A 81 4.35 -11.32 -6.34
N PRO A 82 4.22 -10.45 -7.37
CA PRO A 82 2.98 -9.72 -7.64
C PRO A 82 1.78 -10.63 -7.91
N GLN A 83 1.99 -11.79 -8.53
CA GLN A 83 0.92 -12.77 -8.79
C GLN A 83 0.51 -13.46 -7.50
N GLY A 84 1.48 -13.90 -6.68
CA GLY A 84 1.24 -14.48 -5.37
C GLY A 84 0.45 -13.54 -4.48
N PHE A 85 0.82 -12.26 -4.42
CA PHE A 85 0.08 -11.24 -3.69
C PHE A 85 -1.39 -11.16 -4.15
N MET A 86 -1.63 -11.07 -5.46
CA MET A 86 -2.98 -10.99 -6.01
C MET A 86 -3.79 -12.25 -5.69
N ASP A 87 -3.18 -13.43 -5.75
CA ASP A 87 -3.83 -14.72 -5.52
C ASP A 87 -4.28 -14.92 -4.06
N LEU A 88 -3.78 -14.13 -3.11
CA LEU A 88 -4.25 -14.15 -1.73
C LEU A 88 -5.63 -13.52 -1.57
N PHE A 89 -6.04 -12.67 -2.50
CA PHE A 89 -7.35 -12.00 -2.45
C PHE A 89 -8.47 -12.92 -2.95
N ALA A 90 -9.69 -12.68 -2.45
CA ALA A 90 -10.90 -13.24 -3.03
C ALA A 90 -11.12 -12.64 -4.44
N ALA A 91 -11.92 -13.31 -5.28
CA ALA A 91 -12.16 -12.86 -6.65
C ALA A 91 -12.74 -11.44 -6.76
N ASP A 92 -13.52 -11.02 -5.76
CA ASP A 92 -14.10 -9.67 -5.60
C ASP A 92 -13.35 -8.83 -4.55
N GLY A 93 -12.22 -9.34 -4.06
CA GLY A 93 -11.40 -8.69 -3.03
C GLY A 93 -10.92 -7.30 -3.44
N VAL A 94 -10.77 -6.42 -2.46
CA VAL A 94 -10.39 -5.02 -2.67
C VAL A 94 -9.27 -4.58 -1.75
N LEU A 95 -8.34 -3.82 -2.31
CA LEU A 95 -7.37 -3.03 -1.56
C LEU A 95 -7.77 -1.57 -1.64
N ASN A 96 -7.89 -0.91 -0.49
CA ASN A 96 -8.15 0.52 -0.39
C ASN A 96 -6.92 1.24 0.15
N GLY A 97 -6.38 2.17 -0.62
CA GLY A 97 -5.41 3.16 -0.13
C GLY A 97 -6.17 4.34 0.47
N ILE A 98 -5.96 4.63 1.76
CA ILE A 98 -6.73 5.62 2.51
C ILE A 98 -5.82 6.76 2.96
N GLY A 99 -6.33 7.99 2.87
CA GLY A 99 -5.62 9.21 3.29
C GLY A 99 -4.86 9.93 2.18
N GLY A 100 -4.96 9.48 0.93
CA GLY A 100 -4.46 10.23 -0.23
C GLY A 100 -5.22 11.55 -0.44
N VAL A 101 -4.69 12.42 -1.31
CA VAL A 101 -5.25 13.76 -1.58
C VAL A 101 -6.71 13.69 -2.03
N GLU A 102 -7.09 12.64 -2.77
CA GLU A 102 -8.46 12.40 -3.24
C GLU A 102 -9.29 11.51 -2.29
N GLY A 103 -8.78 11.21 -1.09
CA GLY A 103 -9.46 10.40 -0.11
C GLY A 103 -9.10 8.91 -0.20
N GLN A 104 -9.96 8.10 -0.80
CA GLN A 104 -9.75 6.65 -0.91
C GLN A 104 -9.56 6.24 -2.37
N THR A 105 -8.57 5.39 -2.60
CA THR A 105 -8.36 4.70 -3.88
C THR A 105 -8.60 3.21 -3.71
N SER A 106 -9.38 2.59 -4.59
CA SER A 106 -9.72 1.16 -4.51
C SER A 106 -9.17 0.40 -5.70
N LEU A 107 -8.49 -0.72 -5.43
CA LEU A 107 -7.87 -1.61 -6.42
C LEU A 107 -8.47 -2.99 -6.35
N ARG A 108 -8.63 -3.63 -7.53
CA ARG A 108 -9.16 -4.99 -7.66
C ARG A 108 -8.47 -5.75 -8.79
N GLY A 109 -8.53 -7.08 -8.72
CA GLY A 109 -8.00 -7.95 -9.77
C GLY A 109 -6.55 -7.62 -10.11
N THR A 110 -6.22 -7.48 -11.39
CA THR A 110 -4.85 -7.21 -11.86
C THR A 110 -4.26 -5.88 -11.40
N GLN A 111 -5.07 -4.94 -10.90
CA GLN A 111 -4.55 -3.72 -10.29
C GLN A 111 -3.78 -4.00 -8.99
N LEU A 112 -4.11 -5.10 -8.28
CA LEU A 112 -3.40 -5.52 -7.07
C LEU A 112 -1.95 -5.89 -7.38
N SER A 113 -1.73 -6.73 -8.39
CA SER A 113 -0.37 -7.07 -8.83
C SER A 113 0.36 -5.86 -9.42
N GLY A 114 -0.37 -5.00 -10.15
CA GLY A 114 0.17 -3.73 -10.69
C GLY A 114 0.70 -2.79 -9.60
N LEU A 115 0.04 -2.71 -8.46
CA LEU A 115 0.53 -1.93 -7.31
C LEU A 115 1.88 -2.45 -6.80
N ILE A 116 2.02 -3.76 -6.66
CA ILE A 116 3.27 -4.36 -6.17
C ILE A 116 4.41 -4.10 -7.15
N VAL A 117 4.16 -4.23 -8.45
CA VAL A 117 5.14 -3.88 -9.50
C VAL A 117 5.52 -2.39 -9.41
N PHE A 118 4.54 -1.49 -9.26
CA PHE A 118 4.81 -0.06 -9.12
C PHE A 118 5.69 0.25 -7.90
N LEU A 119 5.37 -0.34 -6.74
CA LEU A 119 6.13 -0.13 -5.52
C LEU A 119 7.57 -0.62 -5.66
N SER A 120 7.80 -1.77 -6.29
CA SER A 120 9.14 -2.30 -6.53
C SER A 120 9.97 -1.46 -7.51
N GLN A 121 9.34 -0.78 -8.46
CA GLN A 121 10.03 0.16 -9.36
C GLN A 121 10.41 1.45 -8.64
N PHE A 122 9.54 1.95 -7.78
CA PHE A 122 9.71 3.18 -7.02
C PHE A 122 10.71 3.01 -5.87
N LEU A 123 10.52 1.95 -5.06
CA LEU A 123 11.35 1.55 -3.92
C LEU A 123 11.82 0.10 -4.12
N PRO A 124 12.89 -0.16 -4.89
CA PRO A 124 13.33 -1.53 -5.16
C PRO A 124 13.71 -2.33 -3.92
N ASP A 125 14.12 -1.66 -2.87
CA ASP A 125 14.48 -2.20 -1.55
C ASP A 125 13.35 -2.02 -0.52
N ILE A 126 12.08 -1.99 -0.97
CA ILE A 126 10.93 -1.80 -0.07
C ILE A 126 10.91 -2.87 1.02
N HIS A 127 10.74 -2.42 2.26
CA HIS A 127 10.67 -3.24 3.46
C HIS A 127 9.58 -2.74 4.41
N ARG A 128 8.93 -3.68 5.12
CA ARG A 128 7.89 -3.40 6.10
C ARG A 128 8.32 -3.82 7.49
N GLU A 129 8.66 -2.84 8.31
CA GLU A 129 8.95 -3.06 9.72
C GLU A 129 7.65 -3.16 10.51
N LEU A 130 7.27 -4.38 10.90
CA LEU A 130 6.05 -4.63 11.69
C LEU A 130 6.28 -4.23 13.15
N LYS A 131 5.48 -3.29 13.67
CA LYS A 131 5.62 -2.74 15.03
C LYS A 131 4.65 -3.35 16.01
N GLN A 132 3.41 -3.59 15.57
CA GLN A 132 2.38 -4.21 16.40
C GLN A 132 1.40 -4.98 15.53
N ILE A 133 1.01 -6.18 15.97
CA ILE A 133 0.03 -7.03 15.29
C ILE A 133 -1.07 -7.38 16.29
N THR A 134 -2.31 -7.12 15.89
CA THR A 134 -3.51 -7.54 16.62
C THR A 134 -4.36 -8.41 15.71
N VAL A 135 -4.74 -9.60 16.20
CA VAL A 135 -5.63 -10.52 15.48
C VAL A 135 -6.91 -10.68 16.29
N SER A 136 -8.04 -10.53 15.64
CA SER A 136 -9.36 -10.71 16.25
C SER A 136 -10.31 -11.36 15.25
N GLY A 137 -10.50 -12.67 15.36
CA GLY A 137 -11.37 -13.43 14.46
C GLY A 137 -10.89 -13.36 13.01
N ASP A 138 -11.64 -12.67 12.16
CA ASP A 138 -11.37 -12.53 10.74
C ASP A 138 -10.67 -11.22 10.38
N VAL A 139 -10.18 -10.48 11.37
CA VAL A 139 -9.47 -9.22 11.18
C VAL A 139 -8.06 -9.32 11.72
N VAL A 140 -7.09 -8.89 10.90
CA VAL A 140 -5.70 -8.68 11.31
C VAL A 140 -5.38 -7.20 11.14
N SER A 141 -4.98 -6.54 12.22
CA SER A 141 -4.59 -5.13 12.23
C SER A 141 -3.11 -5.01 12.53
N ILE A 142 -2.41 -4.22 11.75
CA ILE A 142 -0.95 -4.09 11.87
C ILE A 142 -0.55 -2.62 11.83
N GLU A 143 0.20 -2.19 12.85
CA GLU A 143 0.98 -0.96 12.81
C GLU A 143 2.38 -1.29 12.29
N LEU A 144 2.84 -0.53 11.30
CA LEU A 144 4.11 -0.76 10.63
C LEU A 144 4.73 0.54 10.12
N SER A 145 5.99 0.44 9.72
CA SER A 145 6.67 1.45 8.89
C SER A 145 6.98 0.84 7.54
N ILE A 146 6.71 1.58 6.46
CA ILE A 146 7.18 1.24 5.12
C ILE A 146 8.46 2.00 4.87
N GLN A 147 9.53 1.26 4.57
CA GLN A 147 10.88 1.77 4.39
C GLN A 147 11.40 1.44 3.00
N GLY A 148 12.39 2.18 2.52
CA GLY A 148 13.06 1.94 1.25
C GLY A 148 13.92 3.10 0.81
N THR A 149 14.44 3.01 -0.40
CA THR A 149 15.25 4.07 -1.02
C THR A 149 14.59 4.52 -2.32
N PHE A 150 14.35 5.82 -2.47
CA PHE A 150 13.76 6.39 -3.67
C PHE A 150 14.72 6.29 -4.85
N LEU A 151 14.69 5.17 -5.57
CA LEU A 151 15.60 4.85 -6.68
C LEU A 151 14.90 4.82 -8.04
N GLY A 152 13.59 4.70 -8.11
CA GLY A 152 12.85 4.69 -9.36
C GLY A 152 11.97 5.93 -9.55
N PRO A 153 11.54 6.24 -10.78
CA PRO A 153 10.75 7.42 -11.07
C PRO A 153 9.35 7.34 -10.43
N PHE A 154 8.92 8.44 -9.80
CA PHE A 154 7.56 8.56 -9.27
C PHE A 154 6.71 9.37 -10.25
N GLN A 155 5.75 8.71 -10.89
CA GLN A 155 4.88 9.32 -11.88
C GLN A 155 3.77 10.15 -11.22
N THR A 156 3.51 11.34 -11.72
CA THR A 156 2.40 12.22 -11.30
C THR A 156 1.66 12.81 -12.50
N PRO A 157 0.44 13.34 -12.35
CA PRO A 157 -0.25 14.04 -13.44
C PRO A 157 0.50 15.25 -13.97
N ALA A 158 1.34 15.89 -13.13
CA ALA A 158 2.15 17.04 -13.51
C ALA A 158 3.48 16.66 -14.17
N GLY A 159 3.82 15.35 -14.21
CA GLY A 159 5.08 14.84 -14.75
C GLY A 159 5.77 13.87 -13.78
N VAL A 160 7.05 13.64 -14.01
CA VAL A 160 7.84 12.63 -13.28
C VAL A 160 8.70 13.29 -12.21
N ILE A 161 8.54 12.85 -10.96
CA ILE A 161 9.50 13.16 -9.91
C ILE A 161 10.67 12.17 -10.04
N ARG A 162 11.86 12.73 -10.30
CA ARG A 162 13.06 11.91 -10.50
C ARG A 162 13.57 11.36 -9.16
N PRO A 163 14.13 10.15 -9.16
CA PRO A 163 14.70 9.56 -7.96
C PRO A 163 15.84 10.43 -7.42
N THR A 164 15.86 10.58 -6.10
CA THR A 164 16.85 11.40 -5.39
C THR A 164 17.83 10.56 -4.56
N GLY A 165 17.57 9.25 -4.39
CA GLY A 165 18.28 8.39 -3.46
C GLY A 165 17.91 8.65 -1.99
N ALA A 166 16.84 9.44 -1.74
CA ALA A 166 16.39 9.70 -0.38
C ALA A 166 15.93 8.41 0.31
N LYS A 167 16.24 8.28 1.59
CA LYS A 167 15.65 7.23 2.43
C LYS A 167 14.20 7.60 2.73
N ILE A 168 13.33 6.64 2.52
CA ILE A 168 11.90 6.73 2.75
C ILE A 168 11.57 5.88 3.98
N ASP A 169 10.86 6.46 4.93
CA ASP A 169 10.38 5.78 6.13
C ASP A 169 9.10 6.49 6.60
N PHE A 170 7.94 5.83 6.43
CA PHE A 170 6.68 6.44 6.79
C PHE A 170 5.76 5.44 7.50
N PRO A 171 5.05 5.90 8.56
CA PRO A 171 4.13 5.05 9.32
C PRO A 171 2.89 4.71 8.49
N THR A 172 2.39 3.50 8.73
CA THR A 172 1.22 2.95 8.06
C THR A 172 0.44 2.11 9.07
N ALA A 173 -0.88 2.12 8.95
CA ALA A 173 -1.76 1.23 9.69
C ALA A 173 -2.62 0.44 8.70
N ASP A 174 -2.54 -0.87 8.79
CA ASP A 174 -3.14 -1.81 7.87
C ASP A 174 -4.23 -2.62 8.55
N PHE A 175 -5.40 -2.74 7.90
CA PHE A 175 -6.52 -3.55 8.35
C PHE A 175 -6.87 -4.56 7.27
N TRP A 176 -6.66 -5.84 7.58
CA TRP A 176 -6.90 -6.96 6.71
C TRP A 176 -8.16 -7.70 7.15
N TYR A 177 -9.12 -7.86 6.26
CA TYR A 177 -10.38 -8.58 6.51
C TYR A 177 -10.38 -9.84 5.67
N LEU A 178 -10.48 -10.99 6.35
CA LEU A 178 -10.36 -12.29 5.70
C LEU A 178 -11.65 -13.09 5.83
N ARG A 179 -11.90 -13.96 4.87
CA ARG A 179 -12.93 -15.00 4.93
C ARG A 179 -12.48 -16.21 4.15
N ASN A 180 -12.63 -17.40 4.75
CA ASN A 180 -12.29 -18.67 4.13
C ASN A 180 -10.83 -18.72 3.59
N GLY A 181 -9.88 -18.12 4.32
CA GLY A 181 -8.47 -18.10 3.94
C GLY A 181 -8.13 -17.16 2.77
N LYS A 182 -9.02 -16.22 2.42
CA LYS A 182 -8.80 -15.21 1.38
C LYS A 182 -9.02 -13.80 1.92
N ILE A 183 -8.29 -12.84 1.39
CA ILE A 183 -8.45 -11.43 1.71
C ILE A 183 -9.66 -10.89 0.95
N GLU A 184 -10.70 -10.45 1.67
CA GLU A 184 -11.86 -9.78 1.08
C GLU A 184 -11.63 -8.29 0.95
N LYS A 185 -10.97 -7.73 1.97
CA LYS A 185 -10.70 -6.30 2.00
C LYS A 185 -9.37 -6.05 2.72
N PHE A 186 -8.61 -5.14 2.17
CA PHE A 186 -7.41 -4.59 2.78
C PHE A 186 -7.51 -3.06 2.77
N ASP A 187 -7.60 -2.44 3.94
CA ASP A 187 -7.57 -0.99 4.12
C ASP A 187 -6.17 -0.58 4.58
N CYS A 188 -5.43 0.13 3.73
CA CYS A 188 -4.08 0.62 4.00
C CYS A 188 -4.12 2.13 4.28
N HIS A 189 -3.86 2.53 5.52
CA HIS A 189 -3.84 3.92 5.98
C HIS A 189 -2.40 4.44 6.00
N ILE A 190 -2.01 5.08 4.92
CA ILE A 190 -0.65 5.60 4.72
C ILE A 190 -0.56 7.02 5.28
N ALA A 191 0.53 7.34 6.00
CA ALA A 191 0.87 8.71 6.35
C ALA A 191 1.42 9.46 5.12
N PHE A 192 0.55 9.76 4.15
CA PHE A 192 0.93 10.42 2.90
C PHE A 192 1.66 11.73 3.10
N ALA A 193 1.33 12.50 4.15
CA ALA A 193 2.05 13.73 4.46
C ALA A 193 3.54 13.48 4.73
N THR A 194 3.86 12.42 5.47
CA THR A 194 5.25 12.03 5.73
C THR A 194 5.95 11.58 4.45
N LEU A 195 5.32 10.68 3.68
CA LEU A 195 5.86 10.21 2.40
C LEU A 195 6.10 11.38 1.43
N PHE A 196 5.12 12.25 1.24
CA PHE A 196 5.21 13.38 0.31
C PHE A 196 6.25 14.42 0.76
N GLY A 197 6.41 14.63 2.08
CA GLY A 197 7.50 15.44 2.62
C GLY A 197 8.88 14.88 2.27
N GLN A 198 9.06 13.56 2.42
CA GLN A 198 10.32 12.88 2.08
C GLN A 198 10.62 12.88 0.57
N LEU A 199 9.58 12.91 -0.27
CA LEU A 199 9.69 13.06 -1.72
C LEU A 199 9.87 14.51 -2.18
N GLY A 200 9.79 15.49 -1.25
CA GLY A 200 9.86 16.92 -1.59
C GLY A 200 8.59 17.45 -2.29
N ILE A 201 7.46 16.75 -2.18
CA ILE A 201 6.18 17.14 -2.83
C ILE A 201 5.43 18.18 -2.00
N LEU A 202 5.48 18.07 -0.65
CA LEU A 202 4.76 18.99 0.23
C LEU A 202 5.52 20.31 0.39
N PRO A 203 4.84 21.46 0.24
CA PRO A 203 5.41 22.73 0.60
C PRO A 203 5.64 22.79 2.12
N ASP A 204 6.67 23.51 2.53
CA ASP A 204 6.90 23.84 3.94
C ASP A 204 5.95 24.94 4.43
N TYR A 205 5.95 25.22 5.73
CA TYR A 205 5.10 26.27 6.29
C TYR A 205 5.39 27.68 5.71
N ALA A 206 6.65 27.96 5.37
CA ALA A 206 7.02 29.25 4.78
C ALA A 206 6.41 29.42 3.38
N SER A 207 6.46 28.38 2.55
CA SER A 207 5.81 28.35 1.24
C SER A 207 4.29 28.48 1.35
N ALA A 208 3.67 27.79 2.31
CA ALA A 208 2.23 27.90 2.55
C ALA A 208 1.82 29.32 3.02
N VAL A 209 2.59 29.93 3.91
CA VAL A 209 2.39 31.32 4.37
C VAL A 209 2.51 32.29 3.19
N ALA A 210 3.56 32.15 2.37
CA ALA A 210 3.75 32.98 1.20
C ALA A 210 2.59 32.87 0.19
N ALA A 211 2.11 31.64 -0.08
CA ALA A 211 0.98 31.41 -0.98
C ALA A 211 -0.36 31.94 -0.43
N SER A 212 -0.52 32.07 0.88
CA SER A 212 -1.72 32.59 1.53
C SER A 212 -1.72 34.13 1.69
N ALA A 213 -0.61 34.81 1.40
CA ALA A 213 -0.52 36.27 1.50
C ALA A 213 -1.44 36.96 0.48
N PRO A 214 -2.06 38.13 0.83
CA PRO A 214 -2.86 38.89 -0.12
C PRO A 214 -2.03 39.27 -1.34
N GLY A 215 -2.39 38.77 -2.53
CA GLY A 215 -1.69 38.98 -3.81
C GLY A 215 -0.68 37.90 -4.19
N GLY A 216 -0.53 36.86 -3.42
CA GLY A 216 0.17 35.63 -3.81
C GLY A 216 -0.70 34.81 -4.77
N ASN A 217 -0.32 34.75 -6.03
CA ASN A 217 -0.83 33.82 -7.04
C ASN A 217 0.25 32.82 -7.34
#